data_6f3b14ae4eddd53bf996c05075605d3f
#
_entry.id   6f3b14ae4eddd53bf996c05075605d3f
#
_cell.length_a   1.000
_cell.length_b   1.000
_cell.length_c   1.000
_cell.angle_alpha   90.00
_cell.angle_beta   90.00
_cell.angle_gamma   90.00
#
_symmetry.space_group_name_H-M   'P 1'
#
loop_
_entity.id
_entity.type
_entity.pdbx_description
1 polymer ?
#
loop_
_entity_poly.entity_id
_entity_poly.type
_entity_poly.pdbx_seq_one_letter_code
_entity_poly.pdbx_strand_id
1 'polypeptide(L)'
;MDTQAIWHQFVTGMQQTTWPEYIAVFSGIASVWFSRIENIWVYPVGLVNTIIYIWLSIEGNLFGEASVNFYYTVVSIYGWILWAKKDVHRHHIVHIRFSTKGEWRQQLAFFLFFYVAIYAVLLYLKKAFAPNAIPWADAFASATAYTGMWLMAKKKVESWYWWIATNIASIPLYFVKHYVFTSVYYLILLIMAFFGLMEWIRRTKTIAVAND
;
A
#
# COMPACT_ATOMS: atom_id res chain seq x y z
N MET A 1 -7.20 26.77 3.08
CA MET A 1 -8.42 26.44 2.28
C MET A 1 -9.63 26.61 3.19
N ASP A 2 -10.68 27.23 2.69
CA ASP A 2 -11.96 27.34 3.39
C ASP A 2 -12.66 25.98 3.46
N THR A 3 -13.41 25.73 4.54
CA THR A 3 -14.15 24.47 4.76
C THR A 3 -15.12 24.15 3.61
N GLN A 4 -15.75 25.17 3.03
CA GLN A 4 -16.62 25.03 1.87
C GLN A 4 -15.87 24.57 0.62
N ALA A 5 -14.66 25.08 0.39
CA ALA A 5 -13.82 24.68 -0.73
C ALA A 5 -13.35 23.21 -0.60
N ILE A 6 -13.05 22.76 0.62
CA ILE A 6 -12.68 21.38 0.91
C ILE A 6 -13.87 20.44 0.62
N TRP A 7 -15.05 20.80 1.12
CA TRP A 7 -16.27 20.04 0.88
C TRP A 7 -16.62 19.94 -0.59
N HIS A 8 -16.54 21.08 -1.31
CA HIS A 8 -16.79 21.10 -2.74
C HIS A 8 -15.83 20.20 -3.51
N GLN A 9 -14.51 20.25 -3.20
CA GLN A 9 -13.53 19.36 -3.85
C GLN A 9 -13.78 17.88 -3.54
N PHE A 10 -14.18 17.55 -2.32
CA PHE A 10 -14.53 16.18 -1.96
C PHE A 10 -15.73 15.68 -2.77
N VAL A 11 -16.81 16.44 -2.81
CA VAL A 11 -18.03 16.07 -3.54
C VAL A 11 -17.76 15.99 -5.04
N THR A 12 -17.03 16.95 -5.60
CA THR A 12 -16.65 16.94 -7.02
C THR A 12 -15.77 15.73 -7.35
N GLY A 13 -14.78 15.41 -6.51
CA GLY A 13 -13.95 14.22 -6.68
C GLY A 13 -14.79 12.94 -6.67
N MET A 14 -15.74 12.84 -5.75
CA MET A 14 -16.66 11.69 -5.68
C MET A 14 -17.55 11.59 -6.91
N GLN A 15 -18.09 12.71 -7.40
CA GLN A 15 -18.95 12.74 -8.61
C GLN A 15 -18.20 12.42 -9.90
N GLN A 16 -16.92 12.78 -9.98
CA GLN A 16 -16.05 12.51 -11.13
C GLN A 16 -15.48 11.11 -11.13
N THR A 17 -15.55 10.39 -10.00
CA THR A 17 -15.07 9.02 -9.86
C THR A 17 -15.91 8.07 -10.73
N THR A 18 -15.23 7.32 -11.59
CA THR A 18 -15.86 6.36 -12.51
C THR A 18 -16.21 5.05 -11.80
N TRP A 19 -17.13 4.25 -12.38
CA TRP A 19 -17.48 2.95 -11.82
C TRP A 19 -16.29 1.99 -11.65
N PRO A 20 -15.36 1.86 -12.61
CA PRO A 20 -14.15 1.04 -12.39
C PRO A 20 -13.31 1.54 -11.21
N GLU A 21 -13.21 2.86 -11.03
CA GLU A 21 -12.47 3.45 -9.93
C GLU A 21 -13.12 3.16 -8.58
N TYR A 22 -14.46 3.22 -8.48
CA TYR A 22 -15.17 2.78 -7.28
C TYR A 22 -14.90 1.31 -6.97
N ILE A 23 -14.93 0.42 -7.97
CA ILE A 23 -14.59 -1.00 -7.78
C ILE A 23 -13.15 -1.13 -7.26
N ALA A 24 -12.21 -0.37 -7.83
CA ALA A 24 -10.82 -0.37 -7.38
C ALA A 24 -10.70 0.10 -5.92
N VAL A 25 -11.32 1.20 -5.53
CA VAL A 25 -11.29 1.73 -4.16
C VAL A 25 -11.86 0.71 -3.17
N PHE A 26 -13.06 0.17 -3.43
CA PHE A 26 -13.67 -0.80 -2.53
C PHE A 26 -12.91 -2.12 -2.46
N SER A 27 -12.37 -2.61 -3.56
CA SER A 27 -11.51 -3.80 -3.55
C SER A 27 -10.20 -3.55 -2.80
N GLY A 28 -9.62 -2.35 -2.89
CA GLY A 28 -8.47 -1.95 -2.09
C GLY A 28 -8.78 -2.00 -0.58
N ILE A 29 -9.87 -1.39 -0.14
CA ILE A 29 -10.31 -1.42 1.27
C ILE A 29 -10.56 -2.87 1.72
N ALA A 30 -11.27 -3.67 0.93
CA ALA A 30 -11.55 -5.07 1.23
C ALA A 30 -10.24 -5.90 1.31
N SER A 31 -9.27 -5.64 0.44
CA SER A 31 -7.96 -6.28 0.48
C SER A 31 -7.23 -6.00 1.80
N VAL A 32 -7.20 -4.75 2.27
CA VAL A 32 -6.61 -4.40 3.57
C VAL A 32 -7.34 -5.09 4.73
N TRP A 33 -8.67 -5.20 4.65
CA TRP A 33 -9.43 -5.96 5.64
C TRP A 33 -9.05 -7.43 5.67
N PHE A 34 -8.96 -8.10 4.50
CA PHE A 34 -8.51 -9.49 4.41
C PHE A 34 -7.08 -9.68 4.91
N SER A 35 -6.20 -8.71 4.64
CA SER A 35 -4.83 -8.71 5.17
C SER A 35 -4.80 -8.70 6.70
N ARG A 36 -5.62 -7.83 7.32
CA ARG A 36 -5.76 -7.75 8.78
C ARG A 36 -6.12 -9.09 9.41
N ILE A 37 -7.08 -9.80 8.84
CA ILE A 37 -7.56 -11.09 9.36
C ILE A 37 -6.73 -12.28 8.86
N GLU A 38 -5.62 -12.03 8.15
CA GLU A 38 -4.71 -13.04 7.57
C GLU A 38 -5.42 -13.99 6.58
N ASN A 39 -6.37 -13.48 5.81
CA ASN A 39 -7.12 -14.27 4.85
C ASN A 39 -6.50 -14.14 3.45
N ILE A 40 -6.33 -15.28 2.75
CA ILE A 40 -5.71 -15.35 1.42
C ILE A 40 -6.46 -14.55 0.34
N TRP A 41 -7.73 -14.22 0.57
CA TRP A 41 -8.53 -13.36 -0.31
C TRP A 41 -7.96 -11.94 -0.45
N VAL A 42 -6.99 -11.55 0.41
CA VAL A 42 -6.22 -10.31 0.24
C VAL A 42 -5.66 -10.18 -1.17
N TYR A 43 -5.19 -11.28 -1.76
CA TYR A 43 -4.52 -11.26 -3.06
C TYR A 43 -5.49 -11.17 -4.24
N PRO A 44 -6.49 -12.06 -4.43
CA PRO A 44 -7.42 -11.94 -5.56
C PRO A 44 -8.19 -10.62 -5.53
N VAL A 45 -8.61 -10.16 -4.36
CA VAL A 45 -9.31 -8.87 -4.22
C VAL A 45 -8.36 -7.70 -4.47
N GLY A 46 -7.12 -7.76 -3.95
CA GLY A 46 -6.09 -6.75 -4.21
C GLY A 46 -5.67 -6.68 -5.68
N LEU A 47 -5.64 -7.82 -6.39
CA LEU A 47 -5.36 -7.85 -7.83
C LEU A 47 -6.44 -7.13 -8.65
N VAL A 48 -7.72 -7.20 -8.26
CA VAL A 48 -8.78 -6.42 -8.90
C VAL A 48 -8.46 -4.93 -8.79
N ASN A 49 -8.08 -4.46 -7.60
CA ASN A 49 -7.67 -3.07 -7.38
C ASN A 49 -6.51 -2.66 -8.29
N THR A 50 -5.40 -3.41 -8.24
CA THR A 50 -4.17 -3.02 -8.96
C THR A 50 -4.32 -3.09 -10.47
N ILE A 51 -5.04 -4.08 -11.01
CA ILE A 51 -5.28 -4.22 -12.45
C ILE A 51 -6.13 -3.05 -12.97
N ILE A 52 -7.18 -2.68 -12.26
CA ILE A 52 -8.02 -1.53 -12.64
C ILE A 52 -7.19 -0.24 -12.60
N TYR A 53 -6.38 -0.03 -11.55
CA TYR A 53 -5.53 1.16 -11.49
C TYR A 53 -4.43 1.18 -12.54
N ILE A 54 -3.87 0.04 -12.96
CA ILE A 54 -2.96 -0.01 -14.12
C ILE A 54 -3.68 0.50 -15.37
N TRP A 55 -4.86 -0.01 -15.64
CA TRP A 55 -5.65 0.40 -16.81
C TRP A 55 -5.99 1.89 -16.78
N LEU A 56 -6.58 2.38 -15.68
CA LEU A 56 -6.92 3.80 -15.52
C LEU A 56 -5.68 4.71 -15.62
N SER A 57 -4.57 4.30 -15.06
CA SER A 57 -3.32 5.06 -15.10
C SER A 57 -2.74 5.13 -16.51
N ILE A 58 -2.84 4.07 -17.31
CA ILE A 58 -2.42 4.08 -18.71
C ILE A 58 -3.32 5.01 -19.53
N GLU A 59 -4.66 4.92 -19.38
CA GLU A 59 -5.58 5.82 -20.06
C GLU A 59 -5.36 7.29 -19.69
N GLY A 60 -5.03 7.56 -18.42
CA GLY A 60 -4.69 8.90 -17.93
C GLY A 60 -3.27 9.37 -18.24
N ASN A 61 -2.47 8.59 -18.99
CA ASN A 61 -1.03 8.85 -19.23
C ASN A 61 -0.21 9.00 -17.93
N LEU A 62 -0.63 8.33 -16.85
CA LEU A 62 0.03 8.33 -15.54
C LEU A 62 0.96 7.12 -15.41
N PHE A 63 1.98 7.03 -16.27
CA PHE A 63 2.86 5.86 -16.35
C PHE A 63 3.61 5.55 -15.05
N GLY A 64 3.86 6.58 -14.21
CA GLY A 64 4.43 6.39 -12.88
C GLY A 64 3.51 5.58 -11.96
N GLU A 65 2.22 5.93 -11.90
CA GLU A 65 1.21 5.19 -11.13
C GLU A 65 0.96 3.79 -11.70
N ALA A 66 0.93 3.66 -13.02
CA ALA A 66 0.82 2.36 -13.68
C ALA A 66 1.97 1.44 -13.25
N SER A 67 3.21 1.93 -13.19
CA SER A 67 4.38 1.15 -12.77
C SER A 67 4.34 0.75 -11.30
N VAL A 68 3.82 1.61 -10.41
CA VAL A 68 3.59 1.29 -8.99
C VAL A 68 2.56 0.17 -8.85
N ASN A 69 1.44 0.27 -9.54
CA ASN A 69 0.40 -0.75 -9.50
C ASN A 69 0.85 -2.06 -10.16
N PHE A 70 1.69 -2.00 -11.19
CA PHE A 70 2.35 -3.18 -11.75
C PHE A 70 3.24 -3.89 -10.71
N TYR A 71 4.06 -3.14 -9.97
CA TYR A 71 4.83 -3.70 -8.85
C TYR A 71 3.92 -4.39 -7.83
N TYR A 72 2.82 -3.74 -7.43
CA TYR A 72 1.86 -4.34 -6.49
C TYR A 72 1.24 -5.63 -7.05
N THR A 73 0.93 -5.66 -8.34
CA THR A 73 0.42 -6.87 -9.01
C THR A 73 1.42 -8.01 -8.90
N VAL A 74 2.69 -7.77 -9.24
CA VAL A 74 3.76 -8.79 -9.17
C VAL A 74 3.95 -9.29 -7.74
N VAL A 75 4.02 -8.39 -6.77
CA VAL A 75 4.20 -8.77 -5.36
C VAL A 75 2.95 -9.43 -4.77
N SER A 76 1.75 -9.07 -5.24
CA SER A 76 0.50 -9.77 -4.87
C SER A 76 0.52 -11.21 -5.34
N ILE A 77 0.92 -11.49 -6.59
CA ILE A 77 1.04 -12.85 -7.11
C ILE A 77 2.08 -13.64 -6.30
N TYR A 78 3.25 -13.04 -6.05
CA TYR A 78 4.28 -13.64 -5.21
C TYR A 78 3.75 -13.97 -3.80
N GLY A 79 3.11 -13.01 -3.16
CA GLY A 79 2.52 -13.19 -1.84
C GLY A 79 1.42 -14.24 -1.81
N TRP A 80 0.56 -14.29 -2.84
CA TRP A 80 -0.46 -15.33 -2.99
C TRP A 80 0.14 -16.72 -3.02
N ILE A 81 1.15 -16.93 -3.87
CA ILE A 81 1.88 -18.20 -3.95
C ILE A 81 2.50 -18.53 -2.58
N LEU A 82 3.10 -17.55 -1.91
CA LEU A 82 3.77 -17.75 -0.63
C LEU A 82 2.79 -18.11 0.50
N TRP A 83 1.64 -17.43 0.56
CA TRP A 83 0.61 -17.70 1.58
C TRP A 83 -0.13 -19.00 1.32
N ALA A 84 -0.27 -19.43 0.06
CA ALA A 84 -0.89 -20.69 -0.32
C ALA A 84 0.00 -21.91 -0.03
N LYS A 85 1.33 -21.73 0.03
CA LYS A 85 2.27 -22.84 0.26
C LYS A 85 2.09 -23.45 1.64
N LYS A 86 2.05 -24.80 1.65
CA LYS A 86 1.98 -25.64 2.86
C LYS A 86 3.17 -26.59 2.89
N ASP A 87 3.58 -26.98 4.09
CA ASP A 87 4.58 -28.03 4.31
C ASP A 87 4.00 -29.45 4.10
N VAL A 88 4.84 -30.47 4.34
CA VAL A 88 4.46 -31.89 4.22
C VAL A 88 3.32 -32.27 5.18
N HIS A 89 3.19 -31.55 6.29
CA HIS A 89 2.14 -31.73 7.30
C HIS A 89 0.92 -30.83 7.07
N ARG A 90 0.82 -30.16 5.90
CA ARG A 90 -0.25 -29.23 5.52
C ARG A 90 -0.33 -27.93 6.36
N HIS A 91 0.73 -27.58 7.10
CA HIS A 91 0.82 -26.29 7.78
C HIS A 91 1.32 -25.21 6.82
N HIS A 92 0.84 -23.97 6.99
CA HIS A 92 1.33 -22.85 6.21
C HIS A 92 2.82 -22.58 6.51
N ILE A 93 3.62 -22.41 5.47
CA ILE A 93 5.08 -22.20 5.61
C ILE A 93 5.37 -20.80 6.20
N VAL A 94 4.51 -19.82 5.93
CA VAL A 94 4.72 -18.43 6.38
C VAL A 94 3.70 -18.08 7.45
N HIS A 95 4.24 -17.63 8.60
CA HIS A 95 3.46 -17.20 9.75
C HIS A 95 3.71 -15.74 10.07
N ILE A 96 2.73 -15.09 10.72
CA ILE A 96 2.89 -13.72 11.22
C ILE A 96 3.99 -13.71 12.28
N ARG A 97 5.03 -12.92 12.06
CA ARG A 97 6.14 -12.76 13.00
C ARG A 97 6.81 -11.40 12.88
N PHE A 98 7.52 -11.02 13.93
CA PHE A 98 8.41 -9.88 13.87
C PHE A 98 9.67 -10.18 13.07
N SER A 99 10.28 -9.14 12.54
CA SER A 99 11.55 -9.22 11.83
C SER A 99 12.72 -9.29 12.80
N THR A 100 13.74 -10.06 12.43
CA THR A 100 15.03 -10.07 13.12
C THR A 100 15.82 -8.78 12.84
N LYS A 101 16.90 -8.52 13.61
CA LYS A 101 17.80 -7.38 13.36
C LYS A 101 18.38 -7.37 11.94
N GLY A 102 18.68 -8.57 11.38
CA GLY A 102 19.17 -8.72 10.02
C GLY A 102 18.10 -8.35 8.98
N GLU A 103 16.88 -8.79 9.20
CA GLU A 103 15.74 -8.46 8.33
C GLU A 103 15.39 -6.96 8.38
N TRP A 104 15.54 -6.30 9.54
CA TRP A 104 15.40 -4.85 9.66
C TRP A 104 16.41 -4.11 8.78
N ARG A 105 17.68 -4.55 8.77
CA ARG A 105 18.69 -3.96 7.87
C ARG A 105 18.31 -4.12 6.40
N GLN A 106 17.78 -5.30 6.03
CA GLN A 106 17.28 -5.52 4.66
C GLN A 106 16.12 -4.62 4.30
N GLN A 107 15.16 -4.41 5.21
CA GLN A 107 14.03 -3.50 5.01
C GLN A 107 14.50 -2.07 4.77
N LEU A 108 15.41 -1.58 5.62
CA LEU A 108 15.94 -0.23 5.50
C LEU A 108 16.76 -0.05 4.22
N ALA A 109 17.57 -1.04 3.84
CA ALA A 109 18.31 -1.00 2.57
C ALA A 109 17.37 -1.01 1.36
N PHE A 110 16.31 -1.83 1.39
CA PHE A 110 15.28 -1.88 0.35
C PHE A 110 14.54 -0.54 0.23
N PHE A 111 14.09 0.02 1.36
CA PHE A 111 13.46 1.33 1.41
C PHE A 111 14.37 2.42 0.83
N LEU A 112 15.61 2.48 1.29
CA LEU A 112 16.56 3.51 0.85
C LEU A 112 16.85 3.41 -0.63
N PHE A 113 17.03 2.18 -1.15
CA PHE A 113 17.24 1.94 -2.57
C PHE A 113 16.07 2.49 -3.40
N PHE A 114 14.84 2.13 -3.07
CA PHE A 114 13.67 2.62 -3.81
C PHE A 114 13.44 4.12 -3.60
N TYR A 115 13.67 4.63 -2.41
CA TYR A 115 13.56 6.07 -2.15
C TYR A 115 14.49 6.88 -3.06
N VAL A 116 15.77 6.52 -3.09
CA VAL A 116 16.77 7.21 -3.93
C VAL A 116 16.47 7.03 -5.42
N ALA A 117 16.13 5.80 -5.85
CA ALA A 117 15.82 5.52 -7.23
C ALA A 117 14.58 6.31 -7.73
N ILE A 118 13.47 6.25 -6.97
CA ILE A 118 12.24 6.97 -7.33
C ILE A 118 12.45 8.48 -7.27
N TYR A 119 13.17 8.97 -6.25
CA TYR A 119 13.48 10.40 -6.13
C TYR A 119 14.28 10.91 -7.33
N ALA A 120 15.32 10.17 -7.75
CA ALA A 120 16.13 10.53 -8.91
C ALA A 120 15.29 10.53 -10.21
N VAL A 121 14.45 9.51 -10.41
CA VAL A 121 13.54 9.43 -11.55
C VAL A 121 12.54 10.59 -11.56
N LEU A 122 11.93 10.89 -10.40
CA LEU A 122 10.97 11.99 -10.31
C LEU A 122 11.60 13.36 -10.50
N LEU A 123 12.85 13.58 -10.06
CA LEU A 123 13.59 14.82 -10.35
C LEU A 123 13.83 14.98 -11.86
N TYR A 124 14.16 13.89 -12.55
CA TYR A 124 14.35 13.91 -14.00
C TYR A 124 13.05 14.16 -14.76
N LEU A 125 11.98 13.44 -14.37
CA LEU A 125 10.67 13.51 -15.06
C LEU A 125 9.87 14.78 -14.71
N LYS A 126 10.10 15.40 -13.56
CA LYS A 126 9.33 16.57 -13.10
C LYS A 126 9.30 17.68 -14.15
N LYS A 127 10.41 17.92 -14.83
CA LYS A 127 10.52 19.03 -15.80
C LYS A 127 9.68 18.82 -17.06
N ALA A 128 9.49 17.55 -17.47
CA ALA A 128 8.86 17.22 -18.74
C ALA A 128 7.46 16.60 -18.62
N PHE A 129 7.25 15.76 -17.59
CA PHE A 129 6.07 14.88 -17.54
C PHE A 129 5.26 14.93 -16.24
N ALA A 130 5.82 15.50 -15.15
CA ALA A 130 5.17 15.47 -13.84
C ALA A 130 5.29 16.81 -13.09
N PRO A 131 4.73 17.92 -13.61
CA PRO A 131 4.90 19.25 -13.02
C PRO A 131 4.36 19.35 -11.59
N ASN A 132 3.32 18.59 -11.25
CA ASN A 132 2.70 18.54 -9.92
C ASN A 132 3.38 17.58 -8.94
N ALA A 133 4.44 16.90 -9.35
CA ALA A 133 5.18 16.00 -8.47
C ALA A 133 5.92 16.81 -7.39
N ILE A 134 5.88 16.30 -6.16
CA ILE A 134 6.71 16.73 -5.04
C ILE A 134 7.74 15.62 -4.80
N PRO A 135 8.89 15.60 -5.52
CA PRO A 135 9.71 14.41 -5.70
C PRO A 135 10.10 13.70 -4.40
N TRP A 136 10.48 14.45 -3.37
CA TRP A 136 10.89 13.88 -2.08
C TRP A 136 9.71 13.20 -1.34
N ALA A 137 8.52 13.81 -1.40
CA ALA A 137 7.34 13.29 -0.71
C ALA A 137 6.70 12.11 -1.49
N ASP A 138 6.58 12.25 -2.81
CA ASP A 138 6.11 11.18 -3.69
C ASP A 138 7.04 9.95 -3.62
N ALA A 139 8.36 10.16 -3.62
CA ALA A 139 9.34 9.09 -3.47
C ALA A 139 9.26 8.41 -2.10
N PHE A 140 9.06 9.18 -1.02
CA PHE A 140 8.91 8.62 0.32
C PHE A 140 7.65 7.77 0.43
N ALA A 141 6.50 8.28 0.00
CA ALA A 141 5.24 7.55 0.02
C ALA A 141 5.33 6.26 -0.81
N SER A 142 5.93 6.31 -2.01
CA SER A 142 6.10 5.13 -2.86
C SER A 142 7.07 4.11 -2.28
N ALA A 143 8.23 4.54 -1.76
CA ALA A 143 9.23 3.63 -1.20
C ALA A 143 8.75 2.94 0.07
N THR A 144 8.02 3.64 0.94
CA THR A 144 7.37 3.06 2.13
C THR A 144 6.31 2.05 1.72
N ALA A 145 5.49 2.34 0.71
CA ALA A 145 4.47 1.44 0.19
C ALA A 145 5.08 0.17 -0.44
N TYR A 146 6.17 0.30 -1.22
CA TYR A 146 6.89 -0.84 -1.78
C TYR A 146 7.44 -1.76 -0.69
N THR A 147 8.02 -1.16 0.35
CA THR A 147 8.55 -1.91 1.50
C THR A 147 7.43 -2.60 2.27
N GLY A 148 6.33 -1.90 2.53
CA GLY A 148 5.15 -2.43 3.19
C GLY A 148 4.57 -3.63 2.45
N MET A 149 4.40 -3.52 1.12
CA MET A 149 3.87 -4.58 0.29
C MET A 149 4.76 -5.84 0.27
N TRP A 150 6.08 -5.65 0.13
CA TRP A 150 7.05 -6.75 0.17
C TRP A 150 7.02 -7.49 1.51
N LEU A 151 6.95 -6.77 2.63
CA LEU A 151 6.88 -7.35 3.97
C LEU A 151 5.52 -8.00 4.26
N MET A 152 4.44 -7.45 3.73
CA MET A 152 3.10 -8.03 3.82
C MET A 152 3.06 -9.42 3.17
N ALA A 153 3.67 -9.56 1.98
CA ALA A 153 3.80 -10.86 1.32
C ALA A 153 4.54 -11.90 2.19
N LYS A 154 5.46 -11.45 3.04
CA LYS A 154 6.25 -12.28 3.99
C LYS A 154 5.61 -12.40 5.38
N LYS A 155 4.40 -11.93 5.57
CA LYS A 155 3.68 -11.89 6.86
C LYS A 155 4.48 -11.24 8.00
N LYS A 156 5.23 -10.17 7.71
CA LYS A 156 5.96 -9.43 8.72
C LYS A 156 5.09 -8.37 9.38
N VAL A 157 5.07 -8.33 10.72
CA VAL A 157 4.29 -7.33 11.48
C VAL A 157 4.69 -5.91 11.08
N GLU A 158 5.96 -5.68 10.79
CA GLU A 158 6.51 -4.40 10.38
C GLU A 158 5.94 -3.87 9.06
N SER A 159 5.30 -4.71 8.25
CA SER A 159 4.58 -4.26 7.05
C SER A 159 3.55 -3.17 7.39
N TRP A 160 2.91 -3.29 8.57
CA TRP A 160 1.93 -2.30 9.03
C TRP A 160 2.58 -0.96 9.41
N TYR A 161 3.81 -0.95 9.96
CA TYR A 161 4.54 0.30 10.21
C TYR A 161 4.82 1.05 8.91
N TRP A 162 5.23 0.32 7.88
CA TRP A 162 5.49 0.91 6.56
C TRP A 162 4.20 1.42 5.91
N TRP A 163 3.08 0.69 6.03
CA TRP A 163 1.78 1.16 5.55
C TRP A 163 1.27 2.39 6.32
N ILE A 164 1.47 2.45 7.63
CA ILE A 164 1.16 3.65 8.44
C ILE A 164 2.00 4.83 7.96
N ALA A 165 3.31 4.65 7.75
CA ALA A 165 4.18 5.70 7.22
C ALA A 165 3.75 6.17 5.83
N THR A 166 3.38 5.23 4.94
CA THR A 166 2.81 5.54 3.61
C THR A 166 1.58 6.42 3.73
N ASN A 167 0.61 6.02 4.55
CA ASN A 167 -0.66 6.73 4.65
C ASN A 167 -0.49 8.11 5.28
N ILE A 168 0.35 8.23 6.33
CA ILE A 168 0.68 9.53 6.95
C ILE A 168 1.31 10.48 5.94
N ALA A 169 2.20 10.01 5.07
CA ALA A 169 2.81 10.82 4.03
C ALA A 169 1.82 11.17 2.91
N SER A 170 0.96 10.22 2.52
CA SER A 170 0.04 10.38 1.40
C SER A 170 -1.11 11.34 1.71
N ILE A 171 -1.64 11.35 2.94
CA ILE A 171 -2.74 12.24 3.32
C ILE A 171 -2.44 13.71 3.00
N PRO A 172 -1.38 14.34 3.57
CA PRO A 172 -1.06 15.74 3.26
C PRO A 172 -0.62 15.91 1.81
N LEU A 173 0.06 14.93 1.22
CA LEU A 173 0.53 15.00 -0.16
C LEU A 173 -0.63 15.13 -1.16
N TYR A 174 -1.65 14.31 -1.04
CA TYR A 174 -2.82 14.38 -1.92
C TYR A 174 -3.71 15.58 -1.58
N PHE A 175 -3.76 15.99 -0.31
CA PHE A 175 -4.48 17.20 0.08
C PHE A 175 -3.89 18.47 -0.56
N VAL A 176 -2.57 18.62 -0.54
CA VAL A 176 -1.87 19.77 -1.17
C VAL A 176 -2.02 19.73 -2.70
N LYS A 177 -2.10 18.54 -3.29
CA LYS A 177 -2.37 18.36 -4.73
C LYS A 177 -3.84 18.58 -5.12
N HIS A 178 -4.71 18.99 -4.18
CA HIS A 178 -6.15 19.16 -4.38
C HIS A 178 -6.95 17.87 -4.70
N TYR A 179 -6.40 16.69 -4.37
CA TYR A 179 -7.09 15.39 -4.44
C TYR A 179 -7.71 15.03 -3.09
N VAL A 180 -8.69 15.82 -2.63
CA VAL A 180 -9.28 15.67 -1.28
C VAL A 180 -9.94 14.31 -1.10
N PHE A 181 -10.64 13.79 -2.12
CA PHE A 181 -11.25 12.45 -2.06
C PHE A 181 -10.20 11.35 -1.82
N THR A 182 -9.09 11.40 -2.55
CA THR A 182 -7.97 10.47 -2.37
C THR A 182 -7.32 10.61 -1.00
N SER A 183 -7.20 11.83 -0.47
CA SER A 183 -6.68 12.07 0.89
C SER A 183 -7.56 11.40 1.95
N VAL A 184 -8.90 11.49 1.81
CA VAL A 184 -9.85 10.79 2.69
C VAL A 184 -9.74 9.28 2.58
N TYR A 185 -9.54 8.75 1.37
CA TYR A 185 -9.28 7.33 1.16
C TYR A 185 -8.03 6.85 1.95
N TYR A 186 -6.91 7.59 1.88
CA TYR A 186 -5.71 7.28 2.67
C TYR A 186 -5.94 7.41 4.19
N LEU A 187 -6.82 8.29 4.64
CA LEU A 187 -7.21 8.36 6.06
C LEU A 187 -7.94 7.09 6.51
N ILE A 188 -8.83 6.56 5.69
CA ILE A 188 -9.51 5.27 5.96
C ILE A 188 -8.46 4.15 6.04
N LEU A 189 -7.53 4.10 5.08
CA LEU A 189 -6.46 3.09 5.07
C LEU A 189 -5.53 3.22 6.28
N LEU A 190 -5.25 4.44 6.77
CA LEU A 190 -4.46 4.68 7.97
C LEU A 190 -5.14 4.05 9.20
N ILE A 191 -6.43 4.31 9.38
CA ILE A 191 -7.22 3.73 10.48
C ILE A 191 -7.18 2.19 10.41
N MET A 192 -7.39 1.64 9.22
CA MET A 192 -7.34 0.19 9.00
C MET A 192 -5.95 -0.40 9.26
N ALA A 193 -4.89 0.34 8.93
CA ALA A 193 -3.52 -0.10 9.18
C ALA A 193 -3.21 -0.19 10.68
N PHE A 194 -3.71 0.73 11.51
CA PHE A 194 -3.61 0.60 12.96
C PHE A 194 -4.34 -0.62 13.49
N PHE A 195 -5.54 -0.89 13.01
CA PHE A 195 -6.27 -2.10 13.40
C PHE A 195 -5.56 -3.38 12.93
N GLY A 196 -4.95 -3.36 11.74
CA GLY A 196 -4.16 -4.49 11.23
C GLY A 196 -2.91 -4.74 12.08
N LEU A 197 -2.20 -3.69 12.45
CA LEU A 197 -1.04 -3.77 13.35
C LEU A 197 -1.40 -4.39 14.70
N MET A 198 -2.45 -3.87 15.35
CA MET A 198 -2.90 -4.40 16.66
C MET A 198 -3.29 -5.88 16.56
N GLU A 199 -4.00 -6.27 15.51
CA GLU A 199 -4.41 -7.67 15.30
C GLU A 199 -3.20 -8.58 15.09
N TRP A 200 -2.23 -8.18 14.27
CA TRP A 200 -1.06 -9.00 14.01
C TRP A 200 -0.13 -9.11 15.22
N ILE A 201 0.02 -8.04 16.02
CA ILE A 201 0.74 -8.11 17.32
C ILE A 201 0.03 -9.06 18.27
N ARG A 202 -1.31 -9.04 18.33
CA ARG A 202 -2.08 -9.96 19.17
C ARG A 202 -1.82 -11.42 18.78
N ARG A 203 -1.85 -11.72 17.49
CA ARG A 203 -1.63 -13.08 16.96
C ARG A 203 -0.23 -13.61 17.25
N THR A 204 0.81 -12.77 17.16
CA THR A 204 2.16 -13.22 17.51
C THR A 204 2.29 -13.61 18.98
N LYS A 205 1.60 -12.91 19.90
CA LYS A 205 1.59 -13.26 21.32
C LYS A 205 0.86 -14.57 21.61
N THR A 206 -0.26 -14.82 20.92
CA THR A 206 -1.02 -16.07 21.09
C THR A 206 -0.22 -17.28 20.60
N ILE A 207 0.52 -17.15 19.48
CA ILE A 207 1.39 -18.22 18.97
C ILE A 207 2.54 -18.52 19.93
N ALA A 208 3.15 -17.52 20.57
CA ALA A 208 4.21 -17.69 21.52
C ALA A 208 3.74 -18.50 22.75
N VAL A 209 2.57 -18.16 23.31
CA VAL A 209 1.99 -18.86 24.48
C VAL A 209 1.58 -20.32 24.17
N ALA A 210 1.24 -20.63 22.92
CA ALA A 210 0.86 -21.98 22.53
C ALA A 210 2.06 -22.94 22.31
N ASN A 211 3.28 -22.38 22.23
CA ASN A 211 4.53 -23.14 22.01
C ASN A 211 5.39 -23.29 23.30
N ASP A 212 4.99 -22.63 24.41
CA ASP A 212 5.52 -22.80 25.75
C ASP A 212 4.69 -23.83 26.55
#